data_5f1aec7b0a1c254966ca5debb6cf122a
#
_entry.id   5f1aec7b0a1c254966ca5debb6cf122a
#
_cell.length_a   1.000
_cell.length_b   1.000
_cell.length_c   1.000
_cell.angle_alpha   90.00
_cell.angle_beta   90.00
_cell.angle_gamma   90.00
#
_symmetry.space_group_name_H-M   'P 1'
#
loop_
_entity.id
_entity.type
_entity.pdbx_description
1 polymer ?
#
loop_
_entity_poly.entity_id
_entity_poly.type
_entity_poly.pdbx_seq_one_letter_code
_entity_poly.pdbx_strand_id
1 'polypeptide(L)'
;MEQILIRFFLTLFLVFTAATSLFAQSRYTIEGNTLTLDMTVAAPGYEFDGELDGYDETEVISYLFDHPEINTLRVTGPGGYGPAGRAISTYLAQHGINTQAFGECASACARIFLGGKSRKLADGAKLGFHRPWIVKEREKRLYEANRVEEKWEDEFDYVTMIYDIAMQNMLEGIKFMRSRGVDMDFILKIYSTSSYDIWEPSREELLEAGVLTE
;
A
#
# COMPACT_ATOMS: atom_id res chain seq x y z
N MET A 1 79.76 31.79 -2.60
CA MET A 1 78.44 32.37 -2.19
C MET A 1 77.38 31.58 -2.91
N GLU A 2 76.89 30.55 -2.25
CA GLU A 2 75.99 29.59 -2.83
C GLU A 2 74.51 30.05 -2.65
N GLN A 3 73.81 30.06 -3.73
CA GLN A 3 72.36 30.29 -3.71
C GLN A 3 71.64 28.95 -3.49
N ILE A 4 70.94 28.84 -2.37
CA ILE A 4 70.14 27.68 -2.03
C ILE A 4 68.78 27.89 -2.72
N LEU A 5 68.53 27.03 -3.72
CA LEU A 5 67.23 26.95 -4.41
C LEU A 5 66.28 26.06 -3.57
N ILE A 6 65.31 26.68 -2.92
CA ILE A 6 64.25 25.94 -2.22
C ILE A 6 63.19 25.59 -3.27
N ARG A 7 63.13 24.32 -3.63
CA ARG A 7 62.02 23.76 -4.45
C ARG A 7 60.80 23.52 -3.56
N PHE A 8 59.80 24.34 -3.67
CA PHE A 8 58.45 24.07 -3.13
C PHE A 8 57.79 23.00 -3.98
N PHE A 9 57.64 21.79 -3.46
CA PHE A 9 56.72 20.77 -4.00
C PHE A 9 55.33 21.10 -3.49
N LEU A 10 54.48 21.65 -4.38
CA LEU A 10 53.05 21.78 -4.18
C LEU A 10 52.40 20.44 -4.45
N THR A 11 52.19 19.64 -3.42
CA THR A 11 51.34 18.45 -3.50
C THR A 11 49.87 18.88 -3.49
N LEU A 12 49.30 18.88 -4.70
CA LEU A 12 47.87 19.09 -4.88
C LEU A 12 47.12 17.80 -4.43
N PHE A 13 46.59 17.81 -3.21
CA PHE A 13 45.70 16.79 -2.71
C PHE A 13 44.33 16.97 -3.37
N LEU A 14 44.07 16.23 -4.43
CA LEU A 14 42.74 16.08 -5.02
C LEU A 14 41.87 15.26 -4.03
N VAL A 15 41.14 15.96 -3.18
CA VAL A 15 40.08 15.35 -2.39
C VAL A 15 38.93 15.01 -3.35
N PHE A 16 38.90 13.78 -3.80
CA PHE A 16 37.73 13.24 -4.50
C PHE A 16 36.62 13.05 -3.45
N THR A 17 35.82 14.09 -3.21
CA THR A 17 34.55 13.92 -2.50
C THR A 17 33.65 13.14 -3.42
N ALA A 18 33.55 11.83 -3.20
CA ALA A 18 32.45 11.03 -3.73
C ALA A 18 31.16 11.61 -3.16
N ALA A 19 30.52 12.46 -3.92
CA ALA A 19 29.13 12.83 -3.67
C ALA A 19 28.32 11.54 -3.82
N THR A 20 28.11 10.81 -2.73
CA THR A 20 27.05 9.83 -2.65
C THR A 20 25.76 10.61 -2.76
N SER A 21 25.22 10.66 -3.99
CA SER A 21 23.85 11.07 -4.20
C SER A 21 23.00 10.14 -3.34
N LEU A 22 22.51 10.63 -2.19
CA LEU A 22 21.38 10.02 -1.54
C LEU A 22 20.22 10.16 -2.55
N PHE A 23 20.06 9.19 -3.42
CA PHE A 23 18.81 9.04 -4.13
C PHE A 23 17.78 8.76 -3.03
N ALA A 24 16.88 9.70 -2.78
CA ALA A 24 15.70 9.44 -1.99
C ALA A 24 15.06 8.18 -2.59
N GLN A 25 14.90 7.14 -1.79
CA GLN A 25 14.29 5.90 -2.23
C GLN A 25 12.88 6.25 -2.73
N SER A 26 12.56 5.91 -3.96
CA SER A 26 11.24 6.17 -4.52
C SER A 26 10.25 5.14 -3.98
N ARG A 27 9.07 5.61 -3.58
CA ARG A 27 7.93 4.76 -3.18
C ARG A 27 7.47 3.86 -4.34
N TYR A 28 7.68 4.34 -5.59
CA TYR A 28 7.37 3.60 -6.81
C TYR A 28 8.64 3.32 -7.59
N THR A 29 8.85 2.07 -7.97
CA THR A 29 9.97 1.68 -8.84
C THR A 29 9.50 0.71 -9.90
N ILE A 30 10.04 0.85 -11.12
CA ILE A 30 9.74 -0.07 -12.23
C ILE A 30 11.03 -0.82 -12.56
N GLU A 31 10.94 -2.15 -12.52
CA GLU A 31 12.01 -3.06 -12.91
C GLU A 31 11.46 -4.10 -13.91
N GLY A 32 11.85 -3.99 -15.16
CA GLY A 32 11.32 -4.84 -16.23
C GLY A 32 9.79 -4.70 -16.34
N ASN A 33 9.06 -5.78 -16.10
CA ASN A 33 7.60 -5.82 -16.14
C ASN A 33 6.93 -5.75 -14.76
N THR A 34 7.65 -5.28 -13.76
CA THR A 34 7.19 -5.19 -12.36
C THR A 34 7.21 -3.75 -11.88
N LEU A 35 6.05 -3.28 -11.43
CA LEU A 35 5.91 -2.07 -10.61
C LEU A 35 5.98 -2.45 -9.15
N THR A 36 6.81 -1.78 -8.37
CA THR A 36 6.85 -1.92 -6.91
C THR A 36 6.20 -0.71 -6.26
N LEU A 37 5.28 -0.95 -5.32
CA LEU A 37 4.76 0.02 -4.37
C LEU A 37 5.30 -0.34 -2.99
N ASP A 38 6.22 0.47 -2.47
CA ASP A 38 6.75 0.36 -1.12
C ASP A 38 6.15 1.44 -0.24
N MET A 39 5.08 1.10 0.48
CA MET A 39 4.38 2.03 1.36
C MET A 39 5.19 2.42 2.59
N THR A 40 6.28 1.71 2.91
CA THR A 40 7.18 2.07 4.03
C THR A 40 8.07 3.27 3.71
N VAL A 41 8.18 3.63 2.43
CA VAL A 41 8.90 4.82 1.99
C VAL A 41 7.96 6.02 2.07
N ALA A 42 8.36 7.02 2.87
CA ALA A 42 7.64 8.29 2.95
C ALA A 42 7.63 9.02 1.60
N ALA A 43 6.51 9.62 1.25
CA ALA A 43 6.40 10.44 0.04
C ALA A 43 6.03 11.88 0.44
N PRO A 44 6.77 12.89 -0.03
CA PRO A 44 6.46 14.29 0.26
C PRO A 44 5.04 14.65 -0.16
N GLY A 45 4.28 15.26 0.74
CA GLY A 45 2.91 15.71 0.48
C GLY A 45 1.83 14.68 0.81
N TYR A 46 2.20 13.49 1.27
CA TYR A 46 1.26 12.50 1.77
C TYR A 46 0.82 12.83 3.20
N GLU A 47 -0.45 12.59 3.51
CA GLU A 47 -1.01 12.87 4.84
C GLU A 47 -0.43 11.94 5.91
N PHE A 48 -0.10 10.71 5.53
CA PHE A 48 0.40 9.67 6.44
C PHE A 48 1.73 9.11 5.92
N ASP A 49 2.81 9.33 6.68
CA ASP A 49 4.11 8.72 6.41
C ASP A 49 4.05 7.20 6.62
N GLY A 50 4.49 6.45 5.62
CA GLY A 50 4.59 4.99 5.72
C GLY A 50 3.26 4.25 5.61
N GLU A 51 2.18 4.89 5.14
CA GLU A 51 0.87 4.28 4.91
C GLU A 51 0.38 4.50 3.48
N LEU A 52 -0.59 3.69 3.05
CA LEU A 52 -1.31 3.91 1.80
C LEU A 52 -2.14 5.18 1.87
N ASP A 53 -2.04 6.03 0.87
CA ASP A 53 -2.77 7.28 0.74
C ASP A 53 -3.66 7.29 -0.52
N GLY A 54 -4.54 8.28 -0.65
CA GLY A 54 -5.36 8.46 -1.84
C GLY A 54 -4.55 8.76 -3.11
N TYR A 55 -3.39 9.37 -2.98
CA TYR A 55 -2.45 9.58 -4.10
C TYR A 55 -1.90 8.27 -4.67
N ASP A 56 -1.68 7.25 -3.83
CA ASP A 56 -1.19 5.94 -4.30
C ASP A 56 -2.15 5.28 -5.28
N GLU A 57 -3.46 5.49 -5.13
CA GLU A 57 -4.46 5.01 -6.09
C GLU A 57 -4.18 5.60 -7.47
N THR A 58 -4.06 6.92 -7.55
CA THR A 58 -3.83 7.64 -8.81
C THR A 58 -2.51 7.25 -9.44
N GLU A 59 -1.44 7.24 -8.66
CA GLU A 59 -0.09 6.94 -9.14
C GLU A 59 0.01 5.49 -9.64
N VAL A 60 -0.42 4.51 -8.86
CA VAL A 60 -0.35 3.10 -9.26
C VAL A 60 -1.16 2.83 -10.51
N ILE A 61 -2.39 3.36 -10.60
CA ILE A 61 -3.25 3.16 -11.76
C ILE A 61 -2.65 3.85 -13.00
N SER A 62 -2.09 5.08 -12.85
CA SER A 62 -1.42 5.78 -13.95
C SER A 62 -0.19 5.01 -14.44
N TYR A 63 0.67 4.54 -13.53
CA TYR A 63 1.83 3.72 -13.93
C TYR A 63 1.41 2.46 -14.70
N LEU A 64 0.39 1.74 -14.23
CA LEU A 64 -0.09 0.53 -14.90
C LEU A 64 -0.76 0.83 -16.24
N PHE A 65 -1.40 1.99 -16.38
CA PHE A 65 -2.03 2.42 -17.63
C PHE A 65 -0.99 2.88 -18.67
N ASP A 66 0.00 3.66 -18.23
CA ASP A 66 1.03 4.23 -19.10
C ASP A 66 2.11 3.20 -19.51
N HIS A 67 2.23 2.09 -18.74
CA HIS A 67 3.20 1.03 -18.93
C HIS A 67 2.52 -0.33 -19.12
N PRO A 68 1.91 -0.59 -20.29
CA PRO A 68 1.15 -1.83 -20.54
C PRO A 68 2.01 -3.11 -20.51
N GLU A 69 3.34 -2.99 -20.55
CA GLU A 69 4.27 -4.09 -20.34
C GLU A 69 4.32 -4.58 -18.89
N ILE A 70 3.88 -3.77 -17.92
CA ILE A 70 3.83 -4.16 -16.52
C ILE A 70 2.69 -5.16 -16.31
N ASN A 71 3.03 -6.34 -15.83
CA ASN A 71 2.07 -7.40 -15.56
C ASN A 71 2.08 -7.85 -14.09
N THR A 72 2.92 -7.26 -13.27
CA THR A 72 3.06 -7.60 -11.85
C THR A 72 3.18 -6.33 -11.01
N LEU A 73 2.34 -6.24 -9.97
CA LEU A 73 2.48 -5.25 -8.90
C LEU A 73 3.10 -5.93 -7.67
N ARG A 74 4.25 -5.43 -7.25
CA ARG A 74 4.95 -5.87 -6.04
C ARG A 74 4.65 -4.89 -4.91
N VAL A 75 4.22 -5.39 -3.73
CA VAL A 75 3.71 -4.51 -2.65
C VAL A 75 4.27 -4.88 -1.29
N THR A 76 4.50 -3.86 -0.46
CA THR A 76 4.81 -3.99 0.98
C THR A 76 4.28 -2.78 1.74
N GLY A 77 4.01 -2.95 3.03
CA GLY A 77 3.66 -1.89 3.97
C GLY A 77 2.48 -2.21 4.89
N PRO A 78 2.21 -1.33 5.86
CA PRO A 78 1.19 -1.56 6.89
C PRO A 78 -0.25 -1.45 6.36
N GLY A 79 -0.44 -0.93 5.18
CA GLY A 79 -1.76 -0.57 4.65
C GLY A 79 -2.03 0.92 4.80
N GLY A 80 -3.25 1.31 5.18
CA GLY A 80 -3.65 2.72 5.30
C GLY A 80 -5.03 2.97 4.68
N TYR A 81 -5.16 3.92 3.77
CA TYR A 81 -6.43 4.36 3.20
C TYR A 81 -7.19 3.25 2.44
N GLY A 82 -8.21 2.71 3.09
CA GLY A 82 -8.98 1.57 2.58
C GLY A 82 -9.61 1.78 1.20
N PRO A 83 -10.20 2.95 0.87
CA PRO A 83 -10.71 3.23 -0.47
C PRO A 83 -9.66 3.05 -1.57
N ALA A 84 -8.45 3.58 -1.40
CA ALA A 84 -7.35 3.40 -2.36
C ALA A 84 -6.99 1.91 -2.54
N GLY A 85 -6.88 1.16 -1.43
CA GLY A 85 -6.64 -0.29 -1.50
C GLY A 85 -7.73 -1.05 -2.27
N ARG A 86 -9.00 -0.64 -2.14
CA ARG A 86 -10.12 -1.21 -2.92
C ARG A 86 -10.02 -0.88 -4.39
N ALA A 87 -9.77 0.37 -4.74
CA ALA A 87 -9.68 0.82 -6.12
C ALA A 87 -8.53 0.12 -6.85
N ILE A 88 -7.32 0.13 -6.27
CA ILE A 88 -6.15 -0.56 -6.83
C ILE A 88 -6.44 -2.05 -7.01
N SER A 89 -6.95 -2.73 -5.96
CA SER A 89 -7.23 -4.17 -6.04
C SER A 89 -8.27 -4.52 -7.11
N THR A 90 -9.26 -3.66 -7.31
CA THR A 90 -10.27 -3.82 -8.35
C THR A 90 -9.67 -3.65 -9.74
N TYR A 91 -8.84 -2.63 -9.92
CA TYR A 91 -8.12 -2.40 -11.17
C TYR A 91 -7.25 -3.60 -11.55
N LEU A 92 -6.45 -4.11 -10.60
CA LEU A 92 -5.60 -5.29 -10.82
C LEU A 92 -6.43 -6.51 -11.25
N ALA A 93 -7.57 -6.75 -10.57
CA ALA A 93 -8.45 -7.87 -10.89
C ALA A 93 -9.07 -7.76 -12.29
N GLN A 94 -9.46 -6.56 -12.71
CA GLN A 94 -10.05 -6.30 -14.03
C GLN A 94 -9.04 -6.43 -15.17
N HIS A 95 -7.78 -6.06 -14.93
CA HIS A 95 -6.73 -6.05 -15.95
C HIS A 95 -5.83 -7.30 -15.91
N GLY A 96 -6.10 -8.24 -14.99
CA GLY A 96 -5.34 -9.50 -14.91
C GLY A 96 -3.89 -9.34 -14.48
N ILE A 97 -3.58 -8.27 -13.74
CA ILE A 97 -2.25 -8.01 -13.19
C ILE A 97 -1.96 -9.00 -12.06
N ASN A 98 -0.74 -9.50 -11.99
CA ASN A 98 -0.28 -10.36 -10.89
C ASN A 98 0.14 -9.52 -9.69
N THR A 99 0.19 -10.15 -8.51
CA THR A 99 0.71 -9.49 -7.31
C THR A 99 1.77 -10.34 -6.61
N GLN A 100 2.76 -9.65 -6.03
CA GLN A 100 3.72 -10.24 -5.14
C GLN A 100 3.83 -9.38 -3.88
N ALA A 101 3.58 -9.98 -2.70
CA ALA A 101 3.88 -9.32 -1.44
C ALA A 101 5.30 -9.66 -0.96
N PHE A 102 5.99 -8.69 -0.38
CA PHE A 102 7.31 -8.84 0.24
C PHE A 102 7.37 -8.09 1.57
N GLY A 103 8.25 -8.49 2.47
CA GLY A 103 8.28 -7.93 3.81
C GLY A 103 6.94 -8.12 4.55
N GLU A 104 6.44 -7.08 5.15
CA GLU A 104 5.13 -7.08 5.81
C GLU A 104 4.10 -6.37 4.89
N CYS A 105 2.97 -7.01 4.65
CA CYS A 105 1.89 -6.45 3.84
C CYS A 105 0.57 -6.68 4.58
N ALA A 106 0.10 -5.65 5.29
CA ALA A 106 -1.07 -5.75 6.15
C ALA A 106 -2.24 -4.86 5.70
N SER A 107 -3.45 -5.15 6.16
CA SER A 107 -4.63 -4.29 5.99
C SER A 107 -4.92 -3.95 4.53
N ALA A 108 -4.88 -2.67 4.14
CA ALA A 108 -5.11 -2.23 2.76
C ALA A 108 -4.05 -2.76 1.79
N CYS A 109 -2.79 -3.02 2.23
CA CYS A 109 -1.78 -3.72 1.45
C CYS A 109 -2.21 -5.14 1.09
N ALA A 110 -2.68 -5.92 2.07
CA ALA A 110 -3.21 -7.26 1.84
C ALA A 110 -4.44 -7.24 0.91
N ARG A 111 -5.25 -6.17 0.99
CA ARG A 111 -6.36 -5.98 0.06
C ARG A 111 -5.88 -5.77 -1.38
N ILE A 112 -4.84 -4.95 -1.61
CA ILE A 112 -4.22 -4.76 -2.93
C ILE A 112 -3.70 -6.11 -3.44
N PHE A 113 -2.97 -6.84 -2.61
CA PHE A 113 -2.43 -8.15 -2.94
C PHE A 113 -3.50 -9.12 -3.44
N LEU A 114 -4.68 -9.16 -2.80
CA LEU A 114 -5.81 -10.00 -3.20
C LEU A 114 -6.38 -9.66 -4.59
N GLY A 115 -6.09 -8.46 -5.14
CA GLY A 115 -6.46 -8.08 -6.51
C GLY A 115 -5.73 -8.87 -7.59
N GLY A 116 -4.58 -9.47 -7.26
CA GLY A 116 -3.74 -10.18 -8.22
C GLY A 116 -4.39 -11.38 -8.88
N LYS A 117 -4.15 -11.55 -10.19
CA LYS A 117 -4.53 -12.76 -10.93
C LYS A 117 -3.76 -13.98 -10.40
N SER A 118 -2.44 -13.90 -10.37
CA SER A 118 -1.54 -14.77 -9.62
C SER A 118 -1.06 -14.01 -8.38
N ARG A 119 -0.98 -14.68 -7.26
CA ARG A 119 -0.66 -14.08 -5.96
C ARG A 119 0.45 -14.85 -5.28
N LYS A 120 1.64 -14.21 -5.22
CA LYS A 120 2.86 -14.79 -4.66
C LYS A 120 3.28 -14.07 -3.39
N LEU A 121 3.69 -14.84 -2.40
CA LEU A 121 4.30 -14.31 -1.19
C LEU A 121 5.80 -14.60 -1.25
N ALA A 122 6.64 -13.56 -1.18
CA ALA A 122 8.09 -13.71 -1.14
C ALA A 122 8.54 -14.50 0.12
N ASP A 123 9.74 -15.06 0.08
CA ASP A 123 10.28 -15.79 1.22
C ASP A 123 10.42 -14.88 2.45
N GLY A 124 9.93 -15.34 3.59
CA GLY A 124 9.94 -14.60 4.84
C GLY A 124 8.92 -13.45 4.92
N ALA A 125 8.18 -13.18 3.84
CA ALA A 125 7.13 -12.15 3.86
C ALA A 125 5.88 -12.64 4.59
N LYS A 126 5.09 -11.68 5.09
CA LYS A 126 3.88 -11.93 5.84
C LYS A 126 2.69 -11.13 5.27
N LEU A 127 1.51 -11.72 5.33
CA LEU A 127 0.25 -11.02 5.10
C LEU A 127 -0.48 -10.83 6.42
N GLY A 128 -0.98 -9.63 6.64
CA GLY A 128 -1.72 -9.29 7.85
C GLY A 128 -3.15 -8.83 7.56
N PHE A 129 -4.11 -9.35 8.33
CA PHE A 129 -5.52 -9.10 8.13
C PHE A 129 -6.21 -8.64 9.40
N HIS A 130 -7.16 -7.73 9.25
CA HIS A 130 -8.10 -7.30 10.27
C HIS A 130 -9.35 -6.70 9.63
N ARG A 131 -10.42 -6.54 10.41
CA ARG A 131 -11.62 -5.84 9.91
C ARG A 131 -11.33 -4.37 9.64
N PRO A 132 -11.96 -3.76 8.63
CA PRO A 132 -11.88 -2.32 8.40
C PRO A 132 -12.33 -1.51 9.63
N TRP A 133 -11.78 -0.32 9.77
CA TRP A 133 -12.14 0.62 10.82
C TRP A 133 -12.20 2.06 10.27
N ILE A 134 -12.77 2.94 11.05
CA ILE A 134 -12.85 4.36 10.74
C ILE A 134 -11.95 5.15 11.68
N VAL A 135 -11.29 6.18 11.16
CA VAL A 135 -10.44 7.08 11.95
C VAL A 135 -11.29 8.25 12.42
N LYS A 136 -11.58 8.29 13.73
CA LYS A 136 -12.48 9.27 14.35
C LYS A 136 -12.16 10.72 13.95
N GLU A 137 -10.89 11.09 13.96
CA GLU A 137 -10.45 12.45 13.67
C GLU A 137 -10.70 12.83 12.20
N ARG A 138 -10.56 11.87 11.29
CA ARG A 138 -10.89 12.06 9.89
C ARG A 138 -12.40 12.19 9.69
N GLU A 139 -13.18 11.31 10.30
CA GLU A 139 -14.65 11.37 10.17
C GLU A 139 -15.21 12.67 10.74
N LYS A 140 -14.66 13.16 11.85
CA LYS A 140 -15.02 14.47 12.40
C LYS A 140 -14.74 15.60 11.41
N ARG A 141 -13.54 15.60 10.78
CA ARG A 141 -13.22 16.62 9.75
C ARG A 141 -14.15 16.54 8.55
N LEU A 142 -14.49 15.32 8.10
CA LEU A 142 -15.42 15.13 6.98
C LEU A 142 -16.82 15.63 7.30
N TYR A 143 -17.33 15.33 8.49
CA TYR A 143 -18.60 15.87 8.95
C TYR A 143 -18.59 17.40 8.94
N GLU A 144 -17.63 18.03 9.62
CA GLU A 144 -17.54 19.49 9.70
C GLU A 144 -17.39 20.15 8.31
N ALA A 145 -16.66 19.55 7.39
CA ALA A 145 -16.45 20.08 6.05
C ALA A 145 -17.71 20.01 5.17
N ASN A 146 -18.52 18.95 5.32
CA ASN A 146 -19.58 18.65 4.35
C ASN A 146 -20.99 18.87 4.92
N ARG A 147 -21.18 19.02 6.23
CA ARG A 147 -22.50 19.05 6.88
C ARG A 147 -23.50 20.06 6.26
N VAL A 148 -23.01 21.20 5.77
CA VAL A 148 -23.86 22.23 5.18
C VAL A 148 -24.32 21.84 3.75
N GLU A 149 -23.40 21.33 2.94
CA GLU A 149 -23.67 20.90 1.57
C GLU A 149 -24.60 19.68 1.55
N GLU A 150 -24.29 18.69 2.42
CA GLU A 150 -25.04 17.45 2.55
C GLU A 150 -26.35 17.62 3.37
N LYS A 151 -26.56 18.79 3.98
CA LYS A 151 -27.74 19.14 4.79
C LYS A 151 -27.95 18.21 5.97
N TRP A 152 -26.88 17.77 6.61
CA TRP A 152 -26.98 17.02 7.86
C TRP A 152 -27.39 17.96 9.00
N GLU A 153 -28.47 17.61 9.68
CA GLU A 153 -28.99 18.40 10.80
C GLU A 153 -28.09 18.27 12.02
N ASP A 154 -27.58 17.04 12.25
CA ASP A 154 -26.65 16.73 13.34
C ASP A 154 -25.65 15.60 12.97
N GLU A 155 -24.80 15.23 13.94
CA GLU A 155 -23.83 14.17 13.75
C GLU A 155 -24.48 12.79 13.55
N PHE A 156 -25.72 12.57 14.00
CA PHE A 156 -26.40 11.29 13.82
C PHE A 156 -26.82 11.02 12.39
N ASP A 157 -27.12 12.06 11.60
CA ASP A 157 -27.34 11.92 10.16
C ASP A 157 -26.07 11.37 9.48
N TYR A 158 -24.93 11.96 9.82
CA TYR A 158 -23.63 11.49 9.33
C TYR A 158 -23.32 10.06 9.78
N VAL A 159 -23.50 9.74 11.07
CA VAL A 159 -23.25 8.40 11.59
C VAL A 159 -24.14 7.36 10.93
N THR A 160 -25.42 7.68 10.65
CA THR A 160 -26.32 6.78 9.94
C THR A 160 -25.82 6.48 8.54
N MET A 161 -25.36 7.51 7.82
CA MET A 161 -24.77 7.34 6.49
C MET A 161 -23.48 6.49 6.56
N ILE A 162 -22.58 6.77 7.49
CA ILE A 162 -21.33 6.02 7.66
C ILE A 162 -21.60 4.54 8.00
N TYR A 163 -22.60 4.28 8.83
CA TYR A 163 -23.01 2.90 9.15
C TYR A 163 -23.46 2.14 7.89
N ASP A 164 -24.30 2.75 7.08
CA ASP A 164 -24.78 2.15 5.82
C ASP A 164 -23.60 1.89 4.85
N ILE A 165 -22.72 2.88 4.67
CA ILE A 165 -21.51 2.74 3.86
C ILE A 165 -20.62 1.61 4.39
N ALA A 166 -20.46 1.49 5.72
CA ALA A 166 -19.64 0.43 6.30
C ALA A 166 -20.21 -0.96 6.02
N MET A 167 -21.54 -1.12 6.11
CA MET A 167 -22.21 -2.38 5.79
C MET A 167 -22.10 -2.74 4.31
N GLN A 168 -22.26 -1.77 3.41
CA GLN A 168 -22.07 -1.96 1.98
C GLN A 168 -20.61 -2.35 1.67
N ASN A 169 -19.63 -1.64 2.21
CA ASN A 169 -18.21 -1.93 2.04
C ASN A 169 -17.84 -3.34 2.54
N MET A 170 -18.45 -3.78 3.63
CA MET A 170 -18.25 -5.13 4.15
C MET A 170 -18.78 -6.17 3.15
N LEU A 171 -20.01 -5.99 2.68
CA LEU A 171 -20.62 -6.90 1.71
C LEU A 171 -19.83 -6.97 0.40
N GLU A 172 -19.41 -5.83 -0.14
CA GLU A 172 -18.57 -5.77 -1.33
C GLU A 172 -17.19 -6.39 -1.11
N GLY A 173 -16.62 -6.21 0.08
CA GLY A 173 -15.37 -6.84 0.48
C GLY A 173 -15.47 -8.37 0.46
N ILE A 174 -16.53 -8.92 1.04
CA ILE A 174 -16.82 -10.36 1.02
C ILE A 174 -16.98 -10.87 -0.42
N LYS A 175 -17.82 -10.20 -1.22
CA LYS A 175 -18.04 -10.57 -2.62
C LYS A 175 -16.74 -10.55 -3.43
N PHE A 176 -15.92 -9.51 -3.24
CA PHE A 176 -14.64 -9.41 -3.93
C PHE A 176 -13.72 -10.57 -3.56
N MET A 177 -13.47 -10.80 -2.27
CA MET A 177 -12.57 -11.89 -1.84
C MET A 177 -13.08 -13.26 -2.33
N ARG A 178 -14.37 -13.50 -2.28
CA ARG A 178 -14.99 -14.72 -2.86
C ARG A 178 -14.74 -14.83 -4.37
N SER A 179 -14.87 -13.73 -5.11
CA SER A 179 -14.59 -13.71 -6.56
C SER A 179 -13.12 -13.97 -6.88
N ARG A 180 -12.23 -13.76 -5.89
CA ARG A 180 -10.81 -14.07 -5.98
C ARG A 180 -10.46 -15.50 -5.53
N GLY A 181 -11.47 -16.31 -5.20
CA GLY A 181 -11.30 -17.70 -4.79
C GLY A 181 -10.94 -17.88 -3.32
N VAL A 182 -11.03 -16.83 -2.50
CA VAL A 182 -10.74 -16.94 -1.07
C VAL A 182 -11.85 -17.68 -0.35
N ASP A 183 -11.48 -18.58 0.54
CA ASP A 183 -12.41 -19.38 1.36
C ASP A 183 -13.28 -18.50 2.27
N MET A 184 -14.53 -18.93 2.54
CA MET A 184 -15.47 -18.15 3.32
C MET A 184 -15.08 -18.10 4.80
N ASP A 185 -14.59 -19.17 5.39
CA ASP A 185 -14.21 -19.20 6.80
C ASP A 185 -13.00 -18.30 7.04
N PHE A 186 -12.06 -18.25 6.08
CA PHE A 186 -10.96 -17.30 6.10
C PHE A 186 -11.46 -15.85 6.05
N ILE A 187 -12.42 -15.54 5.17
CA ILE A 187 -13.03 -14.21 5.08
C ILE A 187 -13.72 -13.84 6.39
N LEU A 188 -14.49 -14.74 6.97
CA LEU A 188 -15.15 -14.53 8.26
C LEU A 188 -14.14 -14.29 9.37
N LYS A 189 -12.99 -14.98 9.34
CA LYS A 189 -11.88 -14.76 10.29
C LYS A 189 -11.31 -13.36 10.16
N ILE A 190 -11.11 -12.84 8.93
CA ILE A 190 -10.68 -11.44 8.71
C ILE A 190 -11.64 -10.46 9.41
N TYR A 191 -12.95 -10.58 9.15
CA TYR A 191 -13.95 -9.67 9.74
C TYR A 191 -14.16 -9.85 11.24
N SER A 192 -13.83 -11.01 11.79
CA SER A 192 -13.86 -11.26 13.24
C SER A 192 -12.61 -10.74 13.97
N THR A 193 -11.51 -10.57 13.26
CA THR A 193 -10.28 -9.99 13.82
C THR A 193 -10.50 -8.50 14.15
N SER A 194 -10.16 -8.11 15.37
CA SER A 194 -10.29 -6.72 15.82
C SER A 194 -9.49 -5.78 14.92
N SER A 195 -9.99 -4.55 14.74
CA SER A 195 -9.24 -3.50 14.04
C SER A 195 -7.98 -3.00 14.79
N TYR A 196 -7.83 -3.41 16.04
CA TYR A 196 -6.64 -3.10 16.87
C TYR A 196 -5.62 -4.24 16.89
N ASP A 197 -5.95 -5.37 16.22
CA ASP A 197 -5.08 -6.54 16.11
C ASP A 197 -4.78 -6.83 14.64
N ILE A 198 -3.67 -7.51 14.38
CA ILE A 198 -3.32 -8.04 13.06
C ILE A 198 -3.24 -9.55 13.17
N TRP A 199 -4.07 -10.25 12.40
CA TRP A 199 -3.96 -11.69 12.23
C TRP A 199 -3.01 -11.99 11.06
N GLU A 200 -1.92 -12.68 11.35
CA GLU A 200 -0.93 -13.13 10.38
C GLU A 200 -1.06 -14.64 10.21
N PRO A 201 -1.80 -15.12 9.20
CA PRO A 201 -1.90 -16.56 8.93
C PRO A 201 -0.57 -17.11 8.39
N SER A 202 -0.32 -18.39 8.64
CA SER A 202 0.81 -19.11 8.06
C SER A 202 0.69 -19.21 6.54
N ARG A 203 1.81 -19.46 5.86
CA ARG A 203 1.81 -19.68 4.40
C ARG A 203 0.89 -20.83 4.00
N GLU A 204 0.82 -21.90 4.81
CA GLU A 204 -0.04 -23.06 4.60
C GLU A 204 -1.51 -22.64 4.66
N GLU A 205 -1.94 -21.93 5.70
CA GLU A 205 -3.30 -21.39 5.81
C GLU A 205 -3.66 -20.47 4.63
N LEU A 206 -2.71 -19.65 4.17
CA LEU A 206 -2.92 -18.77 3.01
C LEU A 206 -3.11 -19.55 1.70
N LEU A 207 -2.40 -20.67 1.52
CA LEU A 207 -2.56 -21.55 0.36
C LEU A 207 -3.89 -22.29 0.42
N GLU A 208 -4.21 -22.91 1.56
CA GLU A 208 -5.46 -23.64 1.76
C GLU A 208 -6.69 -22.78 1.56
N ALA A 209 -6.63 -21.53 2.05
CA ALA A 209 -7.70 -20.57 1.90
C ALA A 209 -7.78 -19.95 0.49
N GLY A 210 -6.89 -20.28 -0.44
CA GLY A 210 -6.86 -19.70 -1.78
C GLY A 210 -6.46 -18.21 -1.79
N VAL A 211 -5.80 -17.72 -0.74
CA VAL A 211 -5.21 -16.37 -0.69
C VAL A 211 -3.96 -16.32 -1.55
N LEU A 212 -3.10 -17.33 -1.48
CA LEU A 212 -2.01 -17.55 -2.42
C LEU A 212 -2.49 -18.46 -3.56
N THR A 213 -1.89 -18.27 -4.74
CA THR A 213 -2.15 -19.13 -5.92
C THR A 213 -0.95 -19.97 -6.32
N GLU A 214 0.21 -19.72 -5.71
CA GLU A 214 1.50 -20.40 -5.95
C GLU A 214 2.34 -20.44 -4.66
#